data_03fe2f303e1936b89d7689e513a5255f
#
_entry.id   03fe2f303e1936b89d7689e513a5255f
#
_cell.length_a   1.000
_cell.length_b   1.000
_cell.length_c   1.000
_cell.angle_alpha   90.00
_cell.angle_beta   90.00
_cell.angle_gamma   90.00
#
_symmetry.space_group_name_H-M   'P 1'
#
loop_
_entity.id
_entity.type
_entity.pdbx_description
1 polymer ?
#
loop_
_entity_poly.entity_id
_entity_poly.type
_entity_poly.pdbx_seq_one_letter_code
_entity_poly.pdbx_strand_id
1 'polypeptide(L)' 'MAKRIDEIRQKVETEGEVFVSDLSRIYNVTEETIRRDLEKLKNDG' A
#
# COMPACT_ATOMS: atom_id res chain seq x y z
N MET A 1 -2.24 8.97 -14.26
CA MET A 1 -2.29 7.57 -13.85
C MET A 1 -2.32 7.47 -12.34
N ALA A 2 -3.19 6.63 -11.83
CA ALA A 2 -3.25 6.41 -10.40
C ALA A 2 -1.96 5.70 -9.95
N LYS A 3 -1.34 6.21 -8.91
CA LYS A 3 -0.16 5.58 -8.35
C LYS A 3 -0.58 4.53 -7.33
N ARG A 4 0.17 3.44 -7.29
CA ARG A 4 -0.10 2.38 -6.33
C ARG A 4 -0.17 2.91 -4.90
N ILE A 5 0.74 3.82 -4.56
CA ILE A 5 0.79 4.41 -3.23
C ILE A 5 -0.51 5.15 -2.90
N ASP A 6 -1.06 5.88 -3.87
CA ASP A 6 -2.30 6.60 -3.65
C ASP A 6 -3.46 5.64 -3.39
N GLU A 7 -3.49 4.53 -4.11
CA GLU A 7 -4.53 3.53 -3.92
C GLU A 7 -4.42 2.85 -2.56
N ILE A 8 -3.19 2.56 -2.15
CA ILE A 8 -2.95 1.95 -0.84
C ILE A 8 -3.37 2.91 0.27
N ARG A 9 -3.04 4.19 0.12
CA ARG A 9 -3.44 5.20 1.10
C ARG A 9 -4.95 5.23 1.24
N GLN A 10 -5.66 5.21 0.13
CA GLN A 10 -7.11 5.23 0.15
C GLN A 10 -7.67 3.99 0.84
N LYS A 11 -7.08 2.83 0.62
CA LYS A 11 -7.50 1.61 1.29
C LYS A 11 -7.32 1.71 2.81
N VAL A 12 -6.19 2.27 3.24
CA VAL A 12 -5.94 2.46 4.67
C VAL A 12 -6.99 3.39 5.28
N GLU A 13 -7.30 4.47 4.60
CA GLU A 13 -8.27 5.45 5.08
C GLU A 13 -9.69 4.87 5.11
N THR A 14 -10.03 4.06 4.12
CA THR A 14 -11.38 3.50 4.00
C THR A 14 -11.59 2.30 4.91
N GLU A 15 -10.60 1.41 4.97
CA GLU A 15 -10.75 0.13 5.68
C GLU A 15 -10.09 0.12 7.04
N GLY A 16 -9.25 1.09 7.34
CA GLY A 16 -8.57 1.19 8.62
C GLY A 16 -7.30 0.38 8.74
N GLU A 17 -7.13 -0.63 7.91
CA GLU A 17 -5.92 -1.45 7.90
C GLU A 17 -5.76 -2.14 6.57
N VAL A 18 -4.53 -2.56 6.28
CA VAL A 18 -4.23 -3.31 5.06
C VAL A 18 -3.23 -4.41 5.42
N PHE A 19 -3.22 -5.45 4.59
CA PHE A 19 -2.30 -6.56 4.78
C PHE A 19 -1.31 -6.61 3.62
N VAL A 20 -0.03 -6.72 3.96
CA VAL A 20 1.04 -6.74 2.96
C VAL A 20 0.84 -7.88 1.95
N SER A 21 0.47 -9.06 2.44
CA SER A 21 0.28 -10.21 1.55
C SER A 21 -0.86 -9.98 0.55
N ASP A 22 -1.93 -9.35 1.00
CA ASP A 22 -3.05 -9.05 0.12
C ASP A 22 -2.65 -8.04 -0.95
N LEU A 23 -1.99 -6.97 -0.54
CA LEU A 23 -1.57 -5.92 -1.46
C LEU A 23 -0.56 -6.42 -2.48
N SER A 24 0.36 -7.27 -2.04
CA SER A 24 1.35 -7.84 -2.97
C SER A 24 0.68 -8.65 -4.06
N ARG A 25 -0.40 -9.34 -3.71
CA ARG A 25 -1.16 -10.15 -4.64
C ARG A 25 -1.98 -9.29 -5.59
N ILE A 26 -2.65 -8.28 -5.02
CA ILE A 26 -3.50 -7.37 -5.81
C ILE A 26 -2.68 -6.64 -6.88
N TYR A 27 -1.49 -6.17 -6.50
CA TYR A 27 -0.66 -5.39 -7.41
C TYR A 27 0.40 -6.21 -8.12
N ASN A 28 0.46 -7.51 -7.82
CA ASN A 28 1.42 -8.43 -8.44
C ASN A 28 2.87 -7.95 -8.25
N VAL A 29 3.19 -7.59 -7.03
CA VAL A 29 4.54 -7.18 -6.64
C VAL A 29 4.94 -7.94 -5.38
N THR A 30 6.23 -7.85 -5.02
CA THR A 30 6.71 -8.54 -3.82
C THR A 30 6.20 -7.85 -2.57
N GLU A 31 6.15 -8.60 -1.47
CA GLU A 31 5.75 -8.03 -0.19
C GLU A 31 6.72 -6.94 0.25
N GLU A 32 7.99 -7.09 -0.07
CA GLU A 32 8.99 -6.08 0.28
C GLU A 32 8.66 -4.75 -0.41
N THR A 33 8.22 -4.82 -1.65
CA THR A 33 7.81 -3.60 -2.37
C THR A 33 6.66 -2.92 -1.66
N ILE A 34 5.68 -3.70 -1.20
CA ILE A 34 4.54 -3.15 -0.46
C ILE A 34 4.99 -2.53 0.85
N ARG A 35 5.90 -3.18 1.56
CA ARG A 35 6.40 -2.62 2.82
C ARG A 35 7.07 -1.27 2.60
N ARG A 36 7.80 -1.12 1.51
CA ARG A 36 8.43 0.15 1.17
C ARG A 36 7.39 1.22 0.86
N ASP A 37 6.33 0.83 0.15
CA ASP A 37 5.25 1.77 -0.15
C ASP A 37 4.58 2.25 1.14
N LEU A 38 4.30 1.32 2.05
CA LEU A 38 3.67 1.67 3.32
C LEU A 38 4.56 2.57 4.16
N GLU A 39 5.86 2.33 4.11
CA GLU A 39 6.82 3.16 4.82
C GLU A 39 6.83 4.58 4.26
N LYS A 40 6.75 4.72 2.95
CA LYS A 40 6.66 6.04 2.33
C LYS A 40 5.41 6.78 2.77
N LEU A 41 4.29 6.08 2.85
CA LEU A 41 3.04 6.68 3.31
C LEU A 41 3.18 7.17 4.75
N LYS A 42 3.84 6.40 5.58
CA LYS A 42 4.05 6.75 6.97
C LYS A 42 4.92 8.00 7.10
N ASN A 43 5.96 8.09 6.27
CA ASN A 43 6.87 9.23 6.31
C ASN A 43 6.25 10.49 5.74
N ASP A 44 5.36 10.35 4.76
CA ASP A 44 4.70 11.50 4.14
C ASP A 44 3.53 12.01 4.97
N GLY A 45 2.99 11.15 5.76
CA GLY A 45 1.81 11.46 6.52
C GLY A 45 2.10 11.95 7.88
#